data_5d99f66825d98a8c68b0ed5b777a6f5d
#
_entry.id   5d99f66825d98a8c68b0ed5b777a6f5d
#
_cell.length_a   1.000
_cell.length_b   1.000
_cell.length_c   1.000
_cell.angle_alpha   90.00
_cell.angle_beta   90.00
_cell.angle_gamma   90.00
#
_symmetry.space_group_name_H-M   'P 1'
#
loop_
_entity.id
_entity.type
_entity.pdbx_description
1 polymer ?
#
loop_
_entity_poly.entity_id
_entity_poly.type
_entity_poly.pdbx_seq_one_letter_code
_entity_poly.pdbx_strand_id
1 'polypeptide(L)'
;YPSVAPLGDGGFVVIWRDDYGSQHGGSGWDIFGQRYDSSGKVSGDEFRVNTETSGNQSEPAVAVLSGGGFVVTWRDDHGTQHGGNGYDVRGQRYDASGVAAGAEFLVSQVQKSGNQYEPSVASLKAGGFVVAWRDDSGGSHDSGSGYDVWARVFNADGTQAVAEFRVNKDQKSGNQYQPTVASLSNGGFVVAWRNDQGSHNDGTGAGSGYDVWGRVFNADGTQAVAEFRVNQVHFSGSQYEPSVSGLKNGGFVVAWRDDQGSSHNDGSGNGSSYDVWGRMYGANGAAAGDEFRANTYISTYQYGPSVGSLDDGGFVISWHGYGQGDSSSIYAQRYDVQGNKAMVQLVGTGLADEVT
;
A
#
# COMPACT_ATOMS: atom_id res chain seq x y z
N TYR A 1 7.45 -8.70 -5.26
CA TYR A 1 6.43 -7.77 -5.79
C TYR A 1 7.14 -6.48 -6.20
N PRO A 2 6.95 -5.99 -7.44
CA PRO A 2 7.45 -4.67 -7.85
C PRO A 2 6.57 -3.55 -7.28
N SER A 3 7.16 -2.36 -7.19
CA SER A 3 6.48 -1.12 -6.83
C SER A 3 6.78 -0.07 -7.89
N VAL A 4 5.82 0.77 -8.24
CA VAL A 4 5.95 1.78 -9.29
C VAL A 4 5.46 3.14 -8.80
N ALA A 5 6.17 4.21 -9.20
CA ALA A 5 5.73 5.58 -8.93
C ALA A 5 5.95 6.47 -10.15
N PRO A 6 4.99 7.36 -10.48
CA PRO A 6 5.13 8.33 -11.57
C PRO A 6 6.16 9.39 -11.19
N LEU A 7 7.00 9.83 -12.11
CA LEU A 7 7.98 10.89 -11.91
C LEU A 7 7.44 12.25 -12.39
N GLY A 8 8.02 13.33 -11.87
CA GLY A 8 7.58 14.70 -12.20
C GLY A 8 7.84 15.12 -13.66
N ASP A 9 8.68 14.40 -14.39
CA ASP A 9 8.97 14.58 -15.81
C ASP A 9 8.00 13.83 -16.75
N GLY A 10 6.96 13.19 -16.17
CA GLY A 10 6.00 12.36 -16.88
C GLY A 10 6.44 10.93 -17.08
N GLY A 11 7.67 10.57 -16.71
CA GLY A 11 8.16 9.21 -16.66
C GLY A 11 7.70 8.47 -15.41
N PHE A 12 8.34 7.34 -15.12
CA PHE A 12 8.08 6.55 -13.92
C PHE A 12 9.33 5.77 -13.50
N VAL A 13 9.34 5.35 -12.24
CA VAL A 13 10.35 4.43 -11.70
C VAL A 13 9.69 3.13 -11.27
N VAL A 14 10.32 2.01 -11.61
CA VAL A 14 9.94 0.68 -11.14
C VAL A 14 11.02 0.21 -10.18
N ILE A 15 10.60 -0.32 -9.03
CA ILE A 15 11.46 -0.88 -7.99
C ILE A 15 11.04 -2.34 -7.78
N TRP A 16 12.01 -3.24 -7.69
CA TRP A 16 11.75 -4.67 -7.47
C TRP A 16 12.83 -5.31 -6.60
N ARG A 17 12.54 -6.49 -6.12
CA ARG A 17 13.49 -7.39 -5.48
C ARG A 17 14.08 -8.34 -6.51
N ASP A 18 15.37 -8.53 -6.48
CA ASP A 18 16.11 -9.47 -7.31
C ASP A 18 16.87 -10.47 -6.42
N ASP A 19 16.98 -11.72 -6.86
CA ASP A 19 17.71 -12.81 -6.18
C ASP A 19 19.11 -13.08 -6.77
N TYR A 20 19.59 -12.23 -7.67
CA TYR A 20 20.94 -12.35 -8.29
C TYR A 20 22.08 -11.82 -7.40
N GLY A 21 21.94 -11.88 -6.08
CA GLY A 21 22.92 -11.36 -5.12
C GLY A 21 24.38 -11.78 -5.39
N SER A 22 24.60 -13.01 -5.88
CA SER A 22 25.95 -13.50 -6.21
C SER A 22 26.56 -12.87 -7.47
N GLN A 23 25.79 -12.34 -8.41
CA GLN A 23 26.27 -11.67 -9.62
C GLN A 23 26.56 -10.18 -9.39
N HIS A 24 25.94 -9.56 -8.41
CA HIS A 24 26.08 -8.16 -8.07
C HIS A 24 26.90 -7.91 -6.78
N GLY A 25 27.58 -8.95 -6.26
CA GLY A 25 28.51 -8.84 -5.12
C GLY A 25 27.84 -8.90 -3.75
N GLY A 26 26.61 -9.41 -3.66
CA GLY A 26 25.88 -9.64 -2.40
C GLY A 26 25.61 -11.12 -2.11
N SER A 27 25.01 -11.41 -0.98
CA SER A 27 24.48 -12.73 -0.62
C SER A 27 23.01 -12.57 -0.24
N GLY A 28 22.08 -13.05 -1.07
CA GLY A 28 20.67 -12.94 -0.83
C GLY A 28 19.95 -12.03 -1.83
N TRP A 29 18.82 -11.49 -1.44
CA TRP A 29 18.00 -10.62 -2.28
C TRP A 29 18.40 -9.16 -2.08
N ASP A 30 18.48 -8.42 -3.19
CA ASP A 30 18.73 -6.98 -3.22
C ASP A 30 17.52 -6.24 -3.83
N ILE A 31 17.42 -4.94 -3.56
CA ILE A 31 16.43 -4.06 -4.17
C ILE A 31 17.06 -3.32 -5.33
N PHE A 32 16.43 -3.41 -6.50
CA PHE A 32 16.85 -2.74 -7.74
C PHE A 32 15.78 -1.77 -8.23
N GLY A 33 16.19 -0.84 -9.06
CA GLY A 33 15.32 0.14 -9.66
C GLY A 33 15.72 0.47 -11.11
N GLN A 34 14.71 0.79 -11.93
CA GLN A 34 14.89 1.29 -13.29
C GLN A 34 13.92 2.45 -13.54
N ARG A 35 14.45 3.53 -14.09
CA ARG A 35 13.64 4.67 -14.53
C ARG A 35 13.24 4.50 -16.00
N TYR A 36 12.09 5.05 -16.31
CA TYR A 36 11.54 5.11 -17.68
C TYR A 36 11.04 6.52 -17.95
N ASP A 37 11.18 6.96 -19.20
CA ASP A 37 10.62 8.23 -19.66
C ASP A 37 9.10 8.13 -19.90
N SER A 38 8.46 9.24 -20.24
CA SER A 38 7.03 9.33 -20.51
C SER A 38 6.53 8.48 -21.70
N SER A 39 7.43 7.98 -22.53
CA SER A 39 7.12 7.06 -23.64
C SER A 39 7.27 5.58 -23.23
N GLY A 40 7.70 5.31 -21.99
CA GLY A 40 8.00 3.97 -21.49
C GLY A 40 9.36 3.43 -21.90
N LYS A 41 10.24 4.26 -22.47
CA LYS A 41 11.61 3.89 -22.80
C LYS A 41 12.51 4.02 -21.57
N VAL A 42 13.45 3.09 -21.42
CA VAL A 42 14.48 3.11 -20.37
C VAL A 42 15.21 4.45 -20.34
N SER A 43 15.31 5.03 -19.13
CA SER A 43 15.96 6.31 -18.83
C SER A 43 17.05 6.12 -17.78
N GLY A 44 18.30 6.08 -18.20
CA GLY A 44 19.47 5.75 -17.36
C GLY A 44 19.66 4.24 -17.18
N ASP A 45 20.68 3.89 -16.41
CA ASP A 45 20.99 2.50 -16.10
C ASP A 45 20.14 1.96 -14.97
N GLU A 46 20.02 0.63 -14.87
CA GLU A 46 19.53 -0.06 -13.69
C GLU A 46 20.45 0.24 -12.49
N PHE A 47 19.86 0.43 -11.32
CA PHE A 47 20.62 0.75 -10.11
C PHE A 47 20.17 -0.10 -8.93
N ARG A 48 21.12 -0.47 -8.07
CA ARG A 48 20.82 -1.08 -6.78
C ARG A 48 20.45 0.00 -5.76
N VAL A 49 19.39 -0.22 -5.03
CA VAL A 49 18.84 0.72 -4.05
C VAL A 49 19.57 0.60 -2.71
N ASN A 50 19.67 -0.63 -2.17
CA ASN A 50 20.33 -0.88 -0.89
C ASN A 50 21.86 -0.83 -1.03
N THR A 51 22.53 -0.24 -0.05
CA THR A 51 24.00 -0.20 0.05
C THR A 51 24.53 -1.41 0.82
N GLU A 52 23.78 -1.92 1.79
CA GLU A 52 24.09 -3.17 2.49
C GLU A 52 23.70 -4.35 1.60
N THR A 53 24.66 -5.27 1.37
CA THR A 53 24.51 -6.37 0.40
C THR A 53 24.53 -7.74 1.05
N SER A 54 24.61 -7.81 2.37
CA SER A 54 24.48 -9.05 3.12
C SER A 54 23.06 -9.20 3.63
N GLY A 55 22.56 -10.43 3.68
CA GLY A 55 21.18 -10.72 4.04
C GLY A 55 20.19 -10.50 2.89
N ASN A 56 18.90 -10.41 3.21
CA ASN A 56 17.83 -10.27 2.23
C ASN A 56 17.13 -8.93 2.39
N GLN A 57 17.08 -8.18 1.32
CA GLN A 57 16.26 -6.98 1.20
C GLN A 57 15.02 -7.30 0.37
N SER A 58 13.84 -6.93 0.86
CA SER A 58 12.58 -7.33 0.24
C SER A 58 11.44 -6.34 0.53
N GLU A 59 10.28 -6.57 -0.07
CA GLU A 59 9.09 -5.76 0.13
C GLU A 59 9.31 -4.26 -0.19
N PRO A 60 9.85 -3.91 -1.37
CA PRO A 60 10.09 -2.51 -1.70
C PRO A 60 8.79 -1.74 -1.89
N ALA A 61 8.79 -0.50 -1.43
CA ALA A 61 7.76 0.50 -1.73
C ALA A 61 8.42 1.80 -2.19
N VAL A 62 7.78 2.53 -3.12
CA VAL A 62 8.31 3.77 -3.67
C VAL A 62 7.27 4.87 -3.70
N ALA A 63 7.67 6.09 -3.37
CA ALA A 63 6.85 7.29 -3.52
C ALA A 63 7.67 8.44 -4.13
N VAL A 64 7.06 9.20 -5.03
CA VAL A 64 7.66 10.40 -5.61
C VAL A 64 7.51 11.56 -4.63
N LEU A 65 8.57 12.31 -4.42
CA LEU A 65 8.59 13.48 -3.56
C LEU A 65 8.21 14.74 -4.33
N SER A 66 7.65 15.74 -3.66
CA SER A 66 7.21 17.01 -4.26
C SER A 66 8.33 17.79 -4.96
N GLY A 67 9.59 17.53 -4.64
CA GLY A 67 10.77 18.09 -5.31
C GLY A 67 11.19 17.37 -6.60
N GLY A 68 10.38 16.40 -7.09
CA GLY A 68 10.65 15.62 -8.30
C GLY A 68 11.54 14.41 -8.10
N GLY A 69 12.18 14.24 -6.94
CA GLY A 69 12.88 13.03 -6.55
C GLY A 69 11.93 11.96 -6.03
N PHE A 70 12.46 10.87 -5.50
CA PHE A 70 11.66 9.79 -4.93
C PHE A 70 12.34 9.18 -3.71
N VAL A 71 11.57 8.45 -2.91
CA VAL A 71 12.04 7.66 -1.78
C VAL A 71 11.63 6.21 -1.97
N VAL A 72 12.56 5.30 -1.72
CA VAL A 72 12.32 3.85 -1.68
C VAL A 72 12.45 3.41 -0.24
N THR A 73 11.55 2.56 0.21
CA THR A 73 11.62 1.87 1.50
C THR A 73 11.56 0.37 1.29
N TRP A 74 12.19 -0.40 2.15
CA TRP A 74 12.23 -1.87 2.06
C TRP A 74 12.41 -2.52 3.43
N ARG A 75 12.13 -3.80 3.51
CA ARG A 75 12.50 -4.64 4.63
C ARG A 75 13.92 -5.17 4.44
N ASP A 76 14.72 -5.06 5.49
CA ASP A 76 16.10 -5.52 5.57
C ASP A 76 16.24 -6.58 6.65
N ASP A 77 16.81 -7.76 6.37
CA ASP A 77 17.03 -8.84 7.35
C ASP A 77 18.41 -8.78 8.07
N HIS A 78 19.09 -7.64 7.97
CA HIS A 78 20.44 -7.44 8.51
C HIS A 78 20.47 -7.03 10.00
N GLY A 79 19.51 -7.48 10.79
CA GLY A 79 19.20 -7.01 12.15
C GLY A 79 20.33 -6.95 13.16
N THR A 80 21.39 -7.77 13.04
CA THR A 80 22.43 -7.82 14.06
C THR A 80 23.49 -6.72 13.96
N GLN A 81 23.67 -6.09 12.81
CA GLN A 81 24.70 -5.05 12.62
C GLN A 81 24.26 -3.65 13.08
N HIS A 82 22.95 -3.41 13.19
CA HIS A 82 22.41 -2.09 13.56
C HIS A 82 21.80 -2.03 14.96
N GLY A 83 22.06 -3.05 15.81
CA GLY A 83 21.65 -3.06 17.23
C GLY A 83 20.25 -3.59 17.50
N GLY A 84 19.59 -4.19 16.51
CA GLY A 84 18.35 -4.96 16.64
C GLY A 84 18.57 -6.44 16.34
N ASN A 85 17.62 -7.26 16.73
CA ASN A 85 17.55 -8.68 16.35
C ASN A 85 16.28 -8.83 15.48
N GLY A 86 16.45 -9.00 14.19
CA GLY A 86 15.32 -9.22 13.29
C GLY A 86 15.35 -8.35 12.04
N TYR A 87 14.18 -8.17 11.43
CA TYR A 87 14.01 -7.36 10.24
C TYR A 87 13.75 -5.90 10.60
N ASP A 88 14.39 -4.98 9.88
CA ASP A 88 14.20 -3.54 10.00
C ASP A 88 13.56 -2.96 8.73
N VAL A 89 12.92 -1.80 8.84
CA VAL A 89 12.53 -1.00 7.68
C VAL A 89 13.56 0.08 7.43
N ARG A 90 14.09 0.11 6.20
CA ARG A 90 15.06 1.09 5.73
C ARG A 90 14.51 1.93 4.59
N GLY A 91 15.22 3.01 4.29
CA GLY A 91 14.89 3.90 3.18
C GLY A 91 16.10 4.56 2.55
N GLN A 92 15.99 4.86 1.27
CA GLN A 92 16.94 5.65 0.49
C GLN A 92 16.18 6.67 -0.36
N ARG A 93 16.63 7.91 -0.31
CA ARG A 93 16.11 8.98 -1.16
C ARG A 93 16.94 9.16 -2.40
N TYR A 94 16.28 9.62 -3.46
CA TYR A 94 16.88 9.96 -4.74
C TYR A 94 16.41 11.35 -5.16
N ASP A 95 17.26 12.06 -5.87
CA ASP A 95 16.89 13.31 -6.54
C ASP A 95 16.08 13.03 -7.83
N ALA A 96 15.67 14.08 -8.52
CA ALA A 96 14.90 13.98 -9.76
C ALA A 96 15.68 13.29 -10.90
N SER A 97 17.02 13.28 -10.85
CA SER A 97 17.86 12.61 -11.84
C SER A 97 18.06 11.12 -11.52
N GLY A 98 17.60 10.63 -10.36
CA GLY A 98 17.79 9.26 -9.90
C GLY A 98 19.12 9.03 -9.18
N VAL A 99 19.82 10.11 -8.79
CA VAL A 99 21.04 10.02 -7.96
C VAL A 99 20.64 9.96 -6.49
N ALA A 100 21.32 9.11 -5.71
CA ALA A 100 21.06 8.99 -4.27
C ALA A 100 21.26 10.34 -3.56
N ALA A 101 20.23 10.76 -2.82
CA ALA A 101 20.17 12.04 -2.10
C ALA A 101 20.34 11.81 -0.59
N GLY A 102 21.58 11.78 -0.14
CA GLY A 102 21.96 11.43 1.23
C GLY A 102 22.23 9.93 1.39
N ALA A 103 22.52 9.53 2.61
CA ALA A 103 22.77 8.12 2.95
C ALA A 103 21.45 7.36 3.14
N GLU A 104 21.55 6.04 3.04
CA GLU A 104 20.53 5.10 3.53
C GLU A 104 20.21 5.36 5.00
N PHE A 105 18.97 5.28 5.39
CA PHE A 105 18.51 5.59 6.74
C PHE A 105 17.56 4.52 7.30
N LEU A 106 17.60 4.36 8.63
CA LEU A 106 16.70 3.48 9.35
C LEU A 106 15.36 4.19 9.60
N VAL A 107 14.26 3.58 9.14
CA VAL A 107 12.89 4.07 9.36
C VAL A 107 12.42 3.70 10.76
N SER A 108 12.51 2.43 11.15
CA SER A 108 12.12 1.88 12.45
C SER A 108 13.24 2.05 13.48
N GLN A 109 13.28 3.19 14.19
CA GLN A 109 14.39 3.50 15.11
C GLN A 109 14.11 3.18 16.58
N VAL A 110 12.85 3.23 17.00
CA VAL A 110 12.45 3.05 18.41
C VAL A 110 12.23 1.58 18.71
N GLN A 111 11.62 0.86 17.77
CA GLN A 111 11.33 -0.55 17.86
C GLN A 111 12.52 -1.37 17.36
N LYS A 112 13.52 -1.60 18.24
CA LYS A 112 14.73 -2.36 17.91
C LYS A 112 14.66 -3.84 18.28
N SER A 113 13.61 -4.25 18.97
CA SER A 113 13.34 -5.65 19.31
C SER A 113 12.14 -6.13 18.50
N GLY A 114 12.26 -7.27 17.85
CA GLY A 114 11.22 -7.77 16.97
C GLY A 114 11.52 -7.49 15.50
N ASN A 115 10.56 -7.77 14.66
CA ASN A 115 10.70 -7.65 13.22
C ASN A 115 9.70 -6.63 12.65
N GLN A 116 10.16 -5.83 11.69
CA GLN A 116 9.36 -4.89 10.97
C GLN A 116 9.20 -5.35 9.52
N TYR A 117 7.99 -5.27 8.99
CA TYR A 117 7.59 -5.83 7.71
C TYR A 117 6.66 -4.91 6.93
N GLU A 118 6.49 -5.20 5.65
CA GLU A 118 5.45 -4.63 4.81
C GLU A 118 5.46 -3.10 4.82
N PRO A 119 6.61 -2.44 4.56
CA PRO A 119 6.64 -0.98 4.50
C PRO A 119 5.76 -0.45 3.37
N SER A 120 5.05 0.62 3.64
CA SER A 120 4.30 1.41 2.68
C SER A 120 4.67 2.88 2.84
N VAL A 121 4.88 3.59 1.74
CA VAL A 121 5.35 4.98 1.76
C VAL A 121 4.47 5.87 0.89
N ALA A 122 4.19 7.09 1.38
CA ALA A 122 3.50 8.12 0.61
C ALA A 122 4.17 9.48 0.81
N SER A 123 4.27 10.24 -0.28
CA SER A 123 4.73 11.64 -0.18
C SER A 123 3.64 12.51 0.46
N LEU A 124 4.05 13.55 1.19
CA LEU A 124 3.14 14.52 1.77
C LEU A 124 3.16 15.82 0.97
N LYS A 125 2.02 16.49 0.91
CA LYS A 125 1.85 17.76 0.17
C LYS A 125 2.83 18.85 0.60
N ALA A 126 3.22 18.86 1.87
CA ALA A 126 4.19 19.80 2.42
C ALA A 126 5.66 19.52 2.04
N GLY A 127 5.92 18.44 1.29
CA GLY A 127 7.23 18.09 0.77
C GLY A 127 7.94 16.94 1.45
N GLY A 128 7.47 16.47 2.61
CA GLY A 128 7.98 15.28 3.29
C GLY A 128 7.34 14.00 2.81
N PHE A 129 7.47 12.95 3.61
CA PHE A 129 6.84 11.66 3.35
C PHE A 129 6.50 10.96 4.66
N VAL A 130 5.57 10.03 4.59
CA VAL A 130 5.19 9.14 5.69
C VAL A 130 5.48 7.70 5.30
N VAL A 131 6.01 6.92 6.24
CA VAL A 131 6.17 5.48 6.11
C VAL A 131 5.32 4.80 7.16
N ALA A 132 4.55 3.79 6.77
CA ALA A 132 3.83 2.89 7.67
C ALA A 132 4.41 1.48 7.51
N TRP A 133 4.43 0.71 8.59
CA TRP A 133 4.92 -0.68 8.58
C TRP A 133 4.23 -1.53 9.64
N ARG A 134 4.33 -2.84 9.50
CA ARG A 134 3.94 -3.81 10.51
C ARG A 134 5.11 -4.11 11.44
N ASP A 135 4.84 -4.18 12.72
CA ASP A 135 5.80 -4.47 13.78
C ASP A 135 5.35 -5.67 14.63
N ASP A 136 6.24 -6.62 14.91
CA ASP A 136 5.93 -7.81 15.71
C ASP A 136 6.45 -7.72 17.17
N SER A 137 6.93 -6.57 17.60
CA SER A 137 7.42 -6.38 18.99
C SER A 137 6.32 -6.37 20.05
N GLY A 138 5.18 -6.93 19.77
CA GLY A 138 3.90 -6.93 20.46
C GLY A 138 3.83 -7.23 21.95
N GLY A 139 4.90 -7.21 22.68
CA GLY A 139 4.88 -7.37 24.15
C GLY A 139 5.56 -6.24 24.91
N SER A 140 6.25 -5.35 24.23
CA SER A 140 7.06 -4.29 24.87
C SER A 140 6.40 -2.92 24.91
N HIS A 141 5.32 -2.71 24.14
CA HIS A 141 4.67 -1.42 24.01
C HIS A 141 3.15 -1.53 24.16
N ASP A 142 2.60 -1.02 25.24
CA ASP A 142 1.16 -0.82 25.49
C ASP A 142 0.24 -2.06 25.56
N SER A 143 0.64 -3.14 26.20
CA SER A 143 -0.23 -4.28 26.60
C SER A 143 -1.04 -4.96 25.46
N GLY A 144 -0.73 -4.72 24.19
CA GLY A 144 -1.27 -5.47 23.07
C GLY A 144 -0.45 -6.75 22.85
N SER A 145 -1.08 -7.80 22.35
CA SER A 145 -0.40 -9.04 21.90
C SER A 145 -0.57 -9.14 20.39
N GLY A 146 0.51 -9.37 19.69
CA GLY A 146 0.49 -9.57 18.24
C GLY A 146 1.21 -8.48 17.46
N TYR A 147 0.91 -8.41 16.17
CA TYR A 147 1.47 -7.42 15.26
C TYR A 147 0.68 -6.12 15.31
N ASP A 148 1.42 -5.00 15.26
CA ASP A 148 0.86 -3.66 15.25
C ASP A 148 1.26 -2.91 13.99
N VAL A 149 0.49 -1.88 13.62
CA VAL A 149 0.85 -0.92 12.58
C VAL A 149 1.44 0.32 13.23
N TRP A 150 2.64 0.67 12.77
CA TRP A 150 3.37 1.87 13.15
C TRP A 150 3.57 2.80 11.97
N ALA A 151 3.78 4.06 12.25
CA ALA A 151 4.11 5.05 11.22
C ALA A 151 5.12 6.07 11.75
N ARG A 152 5.83 6.70 10.80
CA ARG A 152 6.78 7.79 11.05
C ARG A 152 6.70 8.81 9.93
N VAL A 153 6.78 10.08 10.28
CA VAL A 153 6.77 11.18 9.29
C VAL A 153 8.17 11.77 9.17
N PHE A 154 8.58 12.03 7.96
CA PHE A 154 9.87 12.59 7.59
C PHE A 154 9.71 13.92 6.85
N ASN A 155 10.67 14.81 7.05
CA ASN A 155 10.85 15.99 6.21
C ASN A 155 11.34 15.60 4.81
N ALA A 156 11.32 16.53 3.86
CA ALA A 156 11.78 16.31 2.49
C ALA A 156 13.27 15.91 2.41
N ASP A 157 14.07 16.33 3.38
CA ASP A 157 15.50 15.99 3.48
C ASP A 157 15.77 14.62 4.13
N GLY A 158 14.72 13.89 4.54
CA GLY A 158 14.81 12.58 5.20
C GLY A 158 15.05 12.66 6.71
N THR A 159 15.12 13.85 7.27
CA THR A 159 15.16 14.00 8.73
C THR A 159 13.79 13.74 9.34
N GLN A 160 13.76 13.32 10.60
CA GLN A 160 12.51 13.05 11.30
C GLN A 160 11.68 14.35 11.48
N ALA A 161 10.44 14.34 11.00
CA ALA A 161 9.45 15.37 11.29
C ALA A 161 8.58 14.99 12.50
N VAL A 162 8.12 13.73 12.56
CA VAL A 162 7.34 13.18 13.68
C VAL A 162 7.97 11.86 14.10
N ALA A 163 8.10 11.64 15.39
CA ALA A 163 8.58 10.37 15.95
C ALA A 163 7.63 9.23 15.59
N GLU A 164 8.10 8.01 15.71
CA GLU A 164 7.28 6.81 15.53
C GLU A 164 6.05 6.84 16.43
N PHE A 165 4.92 6.47 15.87
CA PHE A 165 3.66 6.36 16.60
C PHE A 165 2.86 5.15 16.13
N ARG A 166 2.11 4.56 17.03
CA ARG A 166 1.21 3.45 16.74
C ARG A 166 -0.05 3.97 16.03
N VAL A 167 -0.37 3.36 14.89
CA VAL A 167 -1.54 3.69 14.08
C VAL A 167 -2.81 3.09 14.68
N ASN A 168 -2.80 1.78 14.99
CA ASN A 168 -3.92 1.03 15.56
C ASN A 168 -3.99 1.19 17.10
N LYS A 169 -4.43 2.34 17.59
CA LYS A 169 -4.49 2.64 19.03
C LYS A 169 -5.70 2.05 19.73
N ASP A 170 -6.82 1.93 19.03
CA ASP A 170 -8.09 1.50 19.59
C ASP A 170 -8.23 -0.03 19.48
N GLN A 171 -7.73 -0.62 18.41
CA GLN A 171 -7.68 -2.06 18.17
C GLN A 171 -6.32 -2.63 18.61
N LYS A 172 -6.19 -2.89 19.91
CA LYS A 172 -4.90 -3.31 20.50
C LYS A 172 -4.69 -4.82 20.58
N SER A 173 -5.73 -5.61 20.45
CA SER A 173 -5.66 -7.06 20.49
C SER A 173 -5.72 -7.65 19.10
N GLY A 174 -5.14 -8.82 18.89
CA GLY A 174 -5.00 -9.46 17.59
C GLY A 174 -3.83 -8.91 16.79
N ASN A 175 -3.76 -9.34 15.56
CA ASN A 175 -2.66 -8.98 14.66
C ASN A 175 -3.15 -8.03 13.56
N GLN A 176 -2.36 -7.03 13.27
CA GLN A 176 -2.56 -6.08 12.19
C GLN A 176 -1.51 -6.35 11.11
N TYR A 177 -1.93 -6.34 9.85
CA TYR A 177 -1.12 -6.72 8.70
C TYR A 177 -1.32 -5.79 7.51
N GLN A 178 -0.38 -5.82 6.59
CA GLN A 178 -0.50 -5.21 5.27
C GLN A 178 -0.92 -3.74 5.32
N PRO A 179 -0.20 -2.89 6.10
CA PRO A 179 -0.51 -1.47 6.10
C PRO A 179 -0.27 -0.86 4.72
N THR A 180 -1.16 0.03 4.33
CA THR A 180 -1.04 0.85 3.13
C THR A 180 -1.31 2.30 3.49
N VAL A 181 -0.55 3.23 2.94
CA VAL A 181 -0.66 4.66 3.25
C VAL A 181 -0.83 5.49 1.98
N ALA A 182 -1.69 6.49 2.04
CA ALA A 182 -1.84 7.47 0.97
C ALA A 182 -1.96 8.90 1.52
N SER A 183 -1.38 9.85 0.81
CA SER A 183 -1.54 11.27 1.10
C SER A 183 -2.93 11.77 0.70
N LEU A 184 -3.41 12.77 1.42
CA LEU A 184 -4.67 13.45 1.13
C LEU A 184 -4.40 14.86 0.61
N SER A 185 -5.30 15.38 -0.22
CA SER A 185 -5.14 16.71 -0.82
C SER A 185 -5.16 17.86 0.19
N ASN A 186 -5.70 17.63 1.41
CA ASN A 186 -5.66 18.57 2.53
C ASN A 186 -4.30 18.61 3.25
N GLY A 187 -3.33 17.79 2.85
CA GLY A 187 -1.99 17.69 3.42
C GLY A 187 -1.83 16.58 4.48
N GLY A 188 -2.91 16.00 4.95
CA GLY A 188 -2.89 14.82 5.83
C GLY A 188 -2.64 13.52 5.07
N PHE A 189 -2.84 12.41 5.74
CA PHE A 189 -2.71 11.07 5.15
C PHE A 189 -3.69 10.08 5.80
N VAL A 190 -3.95 9.00 5.10
CA VAL A 190 -4.74 7.88 5.58
C VAL A 190 -3.88 6.63 5.60
N VAL A 191 -4.02 5.82 6.64
CA VAL A 191 -3.46 4.47 6.73
C VAL A 191 -4.62 3.50 6.77
N ALA A 192 -4.56 2.46 5.93
CA ALA A 192 -5.47 1.32 5.99
C ALA A 192 -4.67 0.04 6.26
N TRP A 193 -5.27 -0.92 6.95
CA TRP A 193 -4.62 -2.19 7.31
C TRP A 193 -5.64 -3.31 7.47
N ARG A 194 -5.17 -4.55 7.44
CA ARG A 194 -5.94 -5.74 7.78
C ARG A 194 -5.81 -6.02 9.27
N ASN A 195 -6.91 -6.34 9.92
CA ASN A 195 -7.00 -6.69 11.35
C ASN A 195 -7.60 -8.09 11.51
N ASP A 196 -7.03 -8.95 12.37
CA ASP A 196 -7.48 -10.33 12.61
C ASP A 196 -8.41 -10.48 13.82
N GLN A 197 -8.89 -9.39 14.40
CA GLN A 197 -9.85 -9.45 15.50
C GLN A 197 -11.26 -9.82 15.03
N GLY A 198 -11.51 -11.07 14.74
CA GLY A 198 -12.81 -11.58 14.28
C GLY A 198 -14.00 -11.43 15.23
N SER A 199 -13.83 -10.84 16.42
CA SER A 199 -14.90 -10.54 17.36
C SER A 199 -14.84 -9.07 17.77
N HIS A 200 -15.17 -8.18 16.85
CA HIS A 200 -15.19 -6.74 17.14
C HIS A 200 -16.36 -6.38 18.03
N ASN A 201 -16.06 -5.69 19.13
CA ASN A 201 -17.04 -5.11 20.05
C ASN A 201 -17.65 -3.80 19.46
N ASP A 202 -17.82 -3.74 18.13
CA ASP A 202 -18.41 -2.59 17.44
C ASP A 202 -19.96 -2.59 17.46
N GLY A 203 -20.57 -3.57 18.14
CA GLY A 203 -22.02 -3.69 18.26
C GLY A 203 -22.73 -4.18 17.00
N THR A 204 -22.02 -4.51 15.91
CA THR A 204 -22.62 -4.89 14.62
C THR A 204 -22.73 -6.40 14.40
N GLY A 205 -22.35 -7.22 15.39
CA GLY A 205 -22.40 -8.68 15.30
C GLY A 205 -21.10 -9.32 14.87
N ALA A 206 -20.88 -10.56 15.27
CA ALA A 206 -19.64 -11.29 15.09
C ALA A 206 -19.37 -11.59 13.62
N GLY A 207 -18.57 -10.75 12.96
CA GLY A 207 -17.81 -11.18 11.81
C GLY A 207 -16.73 -12.16 12.29
N SER A 208 -16.57 -13.29 11.59
CA SER A 208 -15.46 -14.21 11.83
C SER A 208 -14.46 -14.02 10.71
N GLY A 209 -13.28 -13.56 11.01
CA GLY A 209 -12.25 -13.40 10.00
C GLY A 209 -11.47 -12.09 10.14
N TYR A 210 -10.85 -11.70 9.04
CA TYR A 210 -10.10 -10.44 8.95
C TYR A 210 -10.97 -9.32 8.41
N ASP A 211 -10.80 -8.12 8.94
CA ASP A 211 -11.44 -6.90 8.45
C ASP A 211 -10.40 -5.88 7.99
N VAL A 212 -10.81 -4.98 7.09
CA VAL A 212 -10.02 -3.80 6.72
C VAL A 212 -10.41 -2.62 7.60
N TRP A 213 -9.41 -2.02 8.23
CA TRP A 213 -9.54 -0.83 9.06
C TRP A 213 -8.79 0.33 8.47
N GLY A 214 -9.20 1.53 8.85
CA GLY A 214 -8.57 2.77 8.42
C GLY A 214 -8.51 3.81 9.53
N ARG A 215 -7.55 4.74 9.42
CA ARG A 215 -7.41 5.91 10.28
C ARG A 215 -6.86 7.07 9.48
N VAL A 216 -7.38 8.27 9.73
CA VAL A 216 -6.91 9.48 9.06
C VAL A 216 -6.11 10.35 10.03
N PHE A 217 -5.03 10.91 9.52
CA PHE A 217 -4.09 11.75 10.26
C PHE A 217 -3.92 13.11 9.59
N ASN A 218 -3.64 14.11 10.39
CA ASN A 218 -3.09 15.39 9.95
C ASN A 218 -1.62 15.21 9.50
N ALA A 219 -1.08 16.20 8.79
CA ALA A 219 0.33 16.17 8.33
C ALA A 219 1.36 16.04 9.47
N ASP A 220 1.01 16.50 10.66
CA ASP A 220 1.84 16.42 11.87
C ASP A 220 1.72 15.08 12.63
N GLY A 221 1.05 14.08 12.04
CA GLY A 221 0.83 12.77 12.65
C GLY A 221 -0.23 12.74 13.76
N THR A 222 -0.88 13.86 14.07
CA THR A 222 -2.01 13.86 14.99
C THR A 222 -3.25 13.26 14.35
N GLN A 223 -4.08 12.61 15.15
CA GLN A 223 -5.32 12.01 14.66
C GLN A 223 -6.29 13.06 14.12
N ALA A 224 -6.72 12.90 12.87
CA ALA A 224 -7.81 13.67 12.27
C ALA A 224 -9.15 12.93 12.38
N VAL A 225 -9.15 11.60 12.16
CA VAL A 225 -10.32 10.72 12.31
C VAL A 225 -9.90 9.48 13.11
N ALA A 226 -10.75 9.04 14.04
CA ALA A 226 -10.55 7.82 14.80
C ALA A 226 -10.54 6.58 13.88
N GLU A 227 -10.12 5.44 14.40
CA GLU A 227 -10.19 4.18 13.67
C GLU A 227 -11.62 3.86 13.25
N PHE A 228 -11.77 3.39 12.02
CA PHE A 228 -13.05 2.97 11.47
C PHE A 228 -12.88 1.70 10.62
N ARG A 229 -13.91 0.86 10.62
CA ARG A 229 -13.93 -0.31 9.73
C ARG A 229 -14.31 0.14 8.31
N VAL A 230 -13.50 -0.29 7.34
CA VAL A 230 -13.70 0.04 5.92
C VAL A 230 -14.82 -0.81 5.33
N ASN A 231 -14.75 -2.14 5.48
CA ASN A 231 -15.76 -3.09 5.03
C ASN A 231 -16.95 -3.14 5.99
N GLN A 232 -17.93 -2.27 5.80
CA GLN A 232 -19.08 -2.12 6.72
C GLN A 232 -20.28 -2.98 6.35
N VAL A 233 -20.42 -3.38 5.09
CA VAL A 233 -21.54 -4.18 4.58
C VAL A 233 -21.16 -5.65 4.48
N HIS A 234 -19.98 -5.94 3.95
CA HIS A 234 -19.45 -7.28 3.81
C HIS A 234 -18.47 -7.58 4.95
N PHE A 235 -18.98 -8.06 6.07
CA PHE A 235 -18.22 -8.30 7.30
C PHE A 235 -18.19 -9.78 7.74
N SER A 236 -18.86 -10.69 7.05
CA SER A 236 -18.66 -12.13 7.21
C SER A 236 -17.56 -12.61 6.25
N GLY A 237 -16.73 -13.55 6.66
CA GLY A 237 -15.55 -13.95 5.89
C GLY A 237 -14.33 -13.09 6.23
N SER A 238 -13.36 -13.08 5.35
CA SER A 238 -12.09 -12.40 5.59
C SER A 238 -11.75 -11.43 4.45
N GLN A 239 -11.35 -10.23 4.82
CA GLN A 239 -10.90 -9.19 3.90
C GLN A 239 -9.39 -9.04 4.01
N TYR A 240 -8.72 -8.92 2.86
CA TYR A 240 -7.27 -8.97 2.73
C TYR A 240 -6.74 -7.91 1.78
N GLU A 241 -5.43 -7.69 1.84
CA GLU A 241 -4.68 -6.94 0.84
C GLU A 241 -5.28 -5.55 0.58
N PRO A 242 -5.49 -4.71 1.62
CA PRO A 242 -6.01 -3.38 1.40
C PRO A 242 -5.03 -2.56 0.56
N SER A 243 -5.58 -1.73 -0.33
CA SER A 243 -4.86 -0.72 -1.10
C SER A 243 -5.62 0.60 -1.00
N VAL A 244 -4.93 1.70 -0.72
CA VAL A 244 -5.54 3.02 -0.55
C VAL A 244 -4.93 4.04 -1.49
N SER A 245 -5.76 4.95 -2.02
CA SER A 245 -5.31 6.11 -2.79
C SER A 245 -6.10 7.36 -2.41
N GLY A 246 -5.41 8.46 -2.21
CA GLY A 246 -6.04 9.77 -2.04
C GLY A 246 -6.60 10.27 -3.36
N LEU A 247 -7.75 10.93 -3.31
CA LEU A 247 -8.45 11.48 -4.47
C LEU A 247 -8.28 13.01 -4.57
N LYS A 248 -8.35 13.54 -5.77
CA LYS A 248 -8.23 15.00 -6.00
C LYS A 248 -9.31 15.83 -5.32
N ASN A 249 -10.49 15.26 -5.10
CA ASN A 249 -11.59 15.91 -4.38
C ASN A 249 -11.39 16.01 -2.86
N GLY A 250 -10.27 15.53 -2.36
CA GLY A 250 -9.90 15.55 -0.94
C GLY A 250 -10.23 14.28 -0.18
N GLY A 251 -11.03 13.40 -0.74
CA GLY A 251 -11.33 12.10 -0.19
C GLY A 251 -10.27 11.06 -0.51
N PHE A 252 -10.62 9.81 -0.30
CA PHE A 252 -9.78 8.65 -0.64
C PHE A 252 -10.66 7.46 -1.04
N VAL A 253 -10.05 6.48 -1.67
CA VAL A 253 -10.66 5.20 -1.99
C VAL A 253 -9.82 4.08 -1.41
N VAL A 254 -10.47 3.07 -0.85
CA VAL A 254 -9.83 1.84 -0.39
C VAL A 254 -10.38 0.69 -1.23
N ALA A 255 -9.49 -0.16 -1.73
CA ALA A 255 -9.84 -1.43 -2.36
C ALA A 255 -9.30 -2.57 -1.51
N TRP A 256 -9.97 -3.72 -1.52
CA TRP A 256 -9.56 -4.91 -0.77
C TRP A 256 -10.02 -6.19 -1.48
N ARG A 257 -9.40 -7.31 -1.13
CA ARG A 257 -9.88 -8.64 -1.49
C ARG A 257 -10.83 -9.15 -0.42
N ASP A 258 -11.93 -9.74 -0.84
CA ASP A 258 -12.96 -10.31 0.02
C ASP A 258 -13.16 -11.80 -0.27
N ASP A 259 -13.22 -12.66 0.76
CA ASP A 259 -13.39 -14.12 0.62
C ASP A 259 -14.82 -14.62 0.84
N GLN A 260 -15.80 -13.75 0.86
CA GLN A 260 -17.21 -14.15 1.08
C GLN A 260 -17.89 -14.86 -0.09
N GLY A 261 -17.16 -15.28 -1.10
CA GLY A 261 -17.58 -15.86 -2.38
C GLY A 261 -19.02 -16.35 -2.57
N SER A 262 -19.55 -17.19 -1.71
CA SER A 262 -20.90 -17.77 -1.89
C SER A 262 -21.99 -17.07 -1.06
N SER A 263 -21.63 -16.17 -0.16
CA SER A 263 -22.58 -15.50 0.75
C SER A 263 -22.92 -14.07 0.36
N HIS A 264 -22.32 -13.53 -0.72
CA HIS A 264 -22.72 -12.23 -1.24
C HIS A 264 -24.13 -12.26 -1.81
N ASN A 265 -25.02 -11.56 -1.13
CA ASN A 265 -26.42 -11.43 -1.55
C ASN A 265 -26.57 -10.38 -2.69
N ASP A 266 -25.63 -10.38 -3.65
CA ASP A 266 -25.64 -9.50 -4.81
C ASP A 266 -26.56 -10.01 -5.95
N GLY A 267 -27.32 -11.08 -5.69
CA GLY A 267 -28.24 -11.68 -6.65
C GLY A 267 -27.57 -12.57 -7.70
N SER A 268 -26.23 -12.69 -7.69
CA SER A 268 -25.51 -13.50 -8.70
C SER A 268 -25.35 -14.99 -8.37
N GLY A 269 -25.57 -15.38 -7.12
CA GLY A 269 -25.80 -16.77 -6.67
C GLY A 269 -24.67 -17.79 -6.82
N ASN A 270 -23.57 -17.47 -7.50
CA ASN A 270 -22.54 -18.43 -7.89
C ASN A 270 -21.09 -17.95 -7.66
N GLY A 271 -20.87 -16.91 -6.86
CA GLY A 271 -19.51 -16.52 -6.52
C GLY A 271 -18.87 -17.54 -5.58
N SER A 272 -17.89 -18.28 -6.02
CA SER A 272 -17.11 -19.18 -5.16
C SER A 272 -15.71 -18.69 -5.12
N SER A 273 -15.37 -17.65 -4.39
CA SER A 273 -13.96 -17.35 -4.22
C SER A 273 -13.69 -15.94 -3.74
N TYR A 274 -12.60 -15.33 -4.17
CA TYR A 274 -12.21 -13.99 -3.77
C TYR A 274 -12.65 -12.98 -4.82
N ASP A 275 -13.29 -11.91 -4.37
CA ASP A 275 -13.64 -10.75 -5.19
C ASP A 275 -12.85 -9.52 -4.76
N VAL A 276 -12.71 -8.57 -5.67
CA VAL A 276 -12.15 -7.25 -5.36
C VAL A 276 -13.27 -6.26 -5.13
N TRP A 277 -13.28 -5.68 -3.95
CA TRP A 277 -14.22 -4.66 -3.53
C TRP A 277 -13.54 -3.33 -3.31
N GLY A 278 -14.32 -2.26 -3.33
CA GLY A 278 -13.84 -0.92 -3.05
C GLY A 278 -14.90 -0.05 -2.39
N ARG A 279 -14.45 1.03 -1.73
CA ARG A 279 -15.30 2.06 -1.16
C ARG A 279 -14.60 3.41 -1.15
N MET A 280 -15.37 4.44 -1.45
CA MET A 280 -14.92 5.83 -1.40
C MET A 280 -15.27 6.47 -0.06
N TYR A 281 -14.40 7.39 0.36
CA TYR A 281 -14.52 8.14 1.60
C TYR A 281 -14.22 9.62 1.38
N GLY A 282 -14.88 10.48 2.14
CA GLY A 282 -14.47 11.87 2.27
C GLY A 282 -13.20 12.02 3.14
N ALA A 283 -12.57 13.18 3.11
CA ALA A 283 -11.40 13.49 3.94
C ALA A 283 -11.66 13.38 5.45
N ASN A 284 -12.92 13.46 5.86
CA ASN A 284 -13.37 13.29 7.24
C ASN A 284 -13.62 11.82 7.63
N GLY A 285 -13.24 10.86 6.78
CA GLY A 285 -13.44 9.43 7.00
C GLY A 285 -14.90 8.95 6.87
N ALA A 286 -15.83 9.83 6.54
CA ALA A 286 -17.20 9.43 6.25
C ALA A 286 -17.28 8.73 4.90
N ALA A 287 -18.05 7.63 4.83
CA ALA A 287 -18.31 6.96 3.56
C ALA A 287 -18.94 7.94 2.55
N ALA A 288 -18.41 7.98 1.35
CA ALA A 288 -18.87 8.81 0.23
C ALA A 288 -19.70 8.00 -0.79
N GLY A 289 -20.09 6.80 -0.43
CA GLY A 289 -20.90 5.89 -1.23
C GLY A 289 -20.96 4.50 -0.60
N ASP A 290 -21.68 3.61 -1.27
CA ASP A 290 -21.76 2.21 -0.90
C ASP A 290 -20.47 1.46 -1.28
N GLU A 291 -20.30 0.27 -0.71
CA GLU A 291 -19.28 -0.67 -1.19
C GLU A 291 -19.65 -1.14 -2.59
N PHE A 292 -18.66 -1.26 -3.46
CA PHE A 292 -18.87 -1.72 -4.84
C PHE A 292 -17.86 -2.81 -5.21
N ARG A 293 -18.30 -3.76 -6.02
CA ARG A 293 -17.41 -4.80 -6.57
C ARG A 293 -16.70 -4.28 -7.82
N ALA A 294 -15.37 -4.39 -7.83
CA ALA A 294 -14.56 -3.97 -8.96
C ALA A 294 -14.63 -4.97 -10.12
N ASN A 295 -14.37 -6.25 -9.82
CA ASN A 295 -14.41 -7.30 -10.84
C ASN A 295 -15.84 -7.62 -11.30
N THR A 296 -15.98 -7.92 -12.58
CA THR A 296 -17.25 -8.38 -13.19
C THR A 296 -17.33 -9.90 -13.27
N TYR A 297 -16.18 -10.56 -13.40
CA TYR A 297 -16.11 -12.02 -13.44
C TYR A 297 -15.99 -12.58 -12.02
N ILE A 298 -16.96 -13.39 -11.60
CA ILE A 298 -17.20 -13.77 -10.20
C ILE A 298 -17.00 -15.26 -9.92
N SER A 299 -16.73 -16.07 -10.93
CA SER A 299 -16.65 -17.53 -10.77
C SER A 299 -15.25 -18.04 -10.42
N THR A 300 -14.29 -17.14 -10.18
CA THR A 300 -12.90 -17.49 -9.88
C THR A 300 -12.25 -16.47 -8.93
N TYR A 301 -11.02 -16.77 -8.54
CA TYR A 301 -10.24 -15.98 -7.56
C TYR A 301 -9.68 -14.69 -8.16
N GLN A 302 -9.85 -13.60 -7.43
CA GLN A 302 -9.30 -12.28 -7.71
C GLN A 302 -8.41 -11.84 -6.54
N TYR A 303 -7.18 -11.33 -6.80
CA TYR A 303 -6.16 -11.08 -5.79
C TYR A 303 -5.44 -9.75 -5.99
N GLY A 304 -4.79 -9.29 -4.93
CA GLY A 304 -3.80 -8.21 -4.96
C GLY A 304 -4.33 -6.92 -5.57
N PRO A 305 -5.47 -6.38 -5.09
CA PRO A 305 -5.96 -5.12 -5.62
C PRO A 305 -4.93 -4.01 -5.40
N SER A 306 -4.78 -3.16 -6.41
CA SER A 306 -4.02 -1.92 -6.32
C SER A 306 -4.86 -0.78 -6.85
N VAL A 307 -4.93 0.32 -6.11
CA VAL A 307 -5.69 1.50 -6.53
C VAL A 307 -4.79 2.70 -6.76
N GLY A 308 -5.05 3.43 -7.84
CA GLY A 308 -4.35 4.68 -8.17
C GLY A 308 -5.32 5.77 -8.61
N SER A 309 -5.10 7.00 -8.15
CA SER A 309 -5.86 8.16 -8.58
C SER A 309 -5.41 8.64 -9.97
N LEU A 310 -6.33 9.21 -10.72
CA LEU A 310 -6.11 9.74 -12.06
C LEU A 310 -6.14 11.28 -12.07
N ASP A 311 -5.55 11.87 -13.11
CA ASP A 311 -5.47 13.31 -13.25
C ASP A 311 -6.81 14.01 -13.48
N ASP A 312 -7.78 13.30 -13.99
CA ASP A 312 -9.16 13.79 -14.18
C ASP A 312 -10.02 13.73 -12.91
N GLY A 313 -9.44 13.26 -11.78
CA GLY A 313 -10.11 13.13 -10.49
C GLY A 313 -10.77 11.77 -10.27
N GLY A 314 -10.81 10.91 -11.28
CA GLY A 314 -11.21 9.52 -11.17
C GLY A 314 -10.09 8.65 -10.56
N PHE A 315 -10.29 7.33 -10.62
CA PHE A 315 -9.30 6.36 -10.15
C PHE A 315 -9.38 5.05 -10.96
N VAL A 316 -8.36 4.23 -10.82
CA VAL A 316 -8.31 2.89 -11.39
C VAL A 316 -8.04 1.89 -10.28
N ILE A 317 -8.72 0.75 -10.32
CA ILE A 317 -8.39 -0.43 -9.51
C ILE A 317 -7.90 -1.49 -10.48
N SER A 318 -6.72 -2.02 -10.23
CA SER A 318 -6.16 -3.17 -10.94
C SER A 318 -6.03 -4.36 -9.98
N TRP A 319 -6.11 -5.56 -10.52
CA TRP A 319 -5.99 -6.79 -9.75
C TRP A 319 -5.47 -7.92 -10.64
N HIS A 320 -5.01 -8.97 -10.00
CA HIS A 320 -4.63 -10.22 -10.63
C HIS A 320 -5.74 -11.24 -10.42
N GLY A 321 -6.11 -11.98 -11.46
CA GLY A 321 -7.19 -12.94 -11.33
C GLY A 321 -7.26 -13.93 -12.49
N TYR A 322 -8.24 -14.81 -12.40
CA TYR A 322 -8.56 -15.78 -13.46
C TYR A 322 -9.81 -15.28 -14.19
N GLY A 323 -9.75 -15.25 -15.52
CA GLY A 323 -10.87 -14.87 -16.38
C GLY A 323 -11.46 -16.07 -17.12
N GLN A 324 -12.42 -15.80 -17.99
CA GLN A 324 -13.05 -16.81 -18.83
C GLN A 324 -12.04 -17.27 -19.91
N GLY A 325 -11.40 -18.42 -19.67
CA GLY A 325 -10.43 -19.00 -20.61
C GLY A 325 -8.96 -18.73 -20.32
N ASP A 326 -8.67 -17.88 -19.32
CA ASP A 326 -7.30 -17.53 -18.92
C ASP A 326 -6.87 -18.20 -17.62
N SER A 327 -5.62 -18.64 -17.57
CA SER A 327 -5.06 -19.27 -16.36
C SER A 327 -4.62 -18.24 -15.29
N SER A 328 -4.32 -17.01 -15.69
CA SER A 328 -3.96 -15.87 -14.81
C SER A 328 -3.69 -14.63 -15.66
N SER A 329 -4.33 -13.52 -15.34
CA SER A 329 -4.19 -12.24 -16.05
C SER A 329 -4.26 -11.05 -15.09
N ILE A 330 -3.84 -9.88 -15.56
CA ILE A 330 -4.01 -8.60 -14.86
C ILE A 330 -5.24 -7.92 -15.45
N TYR A 331 -6.13 -7.52 -14.59
CA TYR A 331 -7.36 -6.78 -14.92
C TYR A 331 -7.30 -5.38 -14.32
N ALA A 332 -8.04 -4.46 -14.91
CA ALA A 332 -8.23 -3.12 -14.39
C ALA A 332 -9.62 -2.58 -14.69
N GLN A 333 -10.16 -1.80 -13.78
CA GLN A 333 -11.40 -1.06 -13.95
C GLN A 333 -11.17 0.40 -13.60
N ARG A 334 -11.51 1.29 -14.53
CA ARG A 334 -11.50 2.74 -14.32
C ARG A 334 -12.84 3.21 -13.74
N TYR A 335 -12.76 4.23 -12.90
CA TYR A 335 -13.90 4.89 -12.28
C TYR A 335 -13.81 6.41 -12.49
N ASP A 336 -14.94 7.05 -12.63
CA ASP A 336 -15.03 8.50 -12.62
C ASP A 336 -14.91 9.08 -11.20
N VAL A 337 -14.95 10.41 -11.07
CA VAL A 337 -14.85 11.11 -9.78
C VAL A 337 -16.01 10.80 -8.82
N GLN A 338 -17.13 10.31 -9.33
CA GLN A 338 -18.30 9.88 -8.56
C GLN A 338 -18.25 8.39 -8.16
N GLY A 339 -17.28 7.64 -8.68
CA GLY A 339 -17.13 6.20 -8.43
C GLY A 339 -17.97 5.33 -9.38
N ASN A 340 -18.48 5.88 -10.47
CA ASN A 340 -19.14 5.08 -11.50
C ASN A 340 -18.08 4.41 -12.39
N LYS A 341 -18.34 3.17 -12.81
CA LYS A 341 -17.49 2.49 -13.78
C LYS A 341 -17.42 3.28 -15.07
N ALA A 342 -16.24 3.63 -15.50
CA ALA A 342 -15.97 4.35 -16.74
C ALA A 342 -15.31 3.40 -17.74
N MET A 343 -15.59 3.60 -19.04
CA MET A 343 -14.93 2.84 -20.09
C MET A 343 -13.44 3.15 -20.11
N VAL A 344 -12.61 2.12 -20.22
CA VAL A 344 -11.18 2.26 -20.49
C VAL A 344 -11.03 2.47 -21.99
N GLN A 345 -10.76 3.70 -22.41
CA GLN A 345 -10.38 3.95 -23.80
C GLN A 345 -8.90 3.61 -23.94
N LEU A 346 -8.60 2.39 -24.36
CA LEU A 346 -7.25 2.02 -24.77
C LEU A 346 -6.95 2.72 -26.09
N VAL A 347 -6.18 3.80 -26.06
CA VAL A 347 -5.56 4.37 -27.25
C VAL A 347 -4.28 3.56 -27.50
N GLY A 348 -4.41 2.38 -28.05
CA GLY A 348 -3.33 1.48 -28.37
C GLY A 348 -3.16 1.35 -29.87
N THR A 349 -1.93 1.43 -30.30
CA THR A 349 -1.50 1.09 -31.66
C THR A 349 -1.71 -0.41 -31.90
N GLY A 350 -2.85 -0.82 -32.41
CA GLY A 350 -2.95 -1.95 -33.35
C GLY A 350 -2.89 -3.38 -32.82
N LEU A 351 -3.15 -3.65 -31.53
CA LEU A 351 -3.47 -5.00 -31.07
C LEU A 351 -4.81 -4.92 -30.31
N ALA A 352 -5.82 -5.59 -30.85
CA ALA A 352 -7.15 -5.66 -30.26
C ALA A 352 -7.13 -6.60 -29.03
N ASP A 353 -6.96 -6.03 -27.85
CA ASP A 353 -7.42 -6.70 -26.63
C ASP A 353 -8.84 -6.20 -26.39
N GLU A 354 -9.81 -7.07 -26.60
CA GLU A 354 -11.21 -6.80 -26.27
C GLU A 354 -11.34 -6.69 -24.76
N VAL A 355 -11.59 -5.47 -24.27
CA VAL A 355 -12.06 -5.22 -22.92
C VAL A 355 -13.60 -5.19 -23.00
N THR A 356 -14.22 -6.29 -22.62
CA THR A 356 -15.67 -6.41 -22.45
C THR A 356 -16.09 -5.94 -21.05
#